data_a93e08d87ede02d1ee23e7decc2f06d0
#
_entry.id   a93e08d87ede02d1ee23e7decc2f06d0
#
_cell.length_a   1.000
_cell.length_b   1.000
_cell.length_c   1.000
_cell.angle_alpha   90.00
_cell.angle_beta   90.00
_cell.angle_gamma   90.00
#
_symmetry.space_group_name_H-M   'P 1'
#
loop_
_entity.id
_entity.type
_entity.pdbx_description
1 polymer ?
#
loop_
_entity_poly.entity_id
_entity_poly.type
_entity_poly.pdbx_seq_one_letter_code
_entity_poly.pdbx_strand_id
1 'polypeptide(L)'
;MRWLAKAFLQKSLSALPQGERANYLLQRHVTHSLPGPEAGFRRRFERAARHVEAYAHHGPDRPLGEAIFYEFGAGWDLAVPLSCWALGVERQVIVDLRPNVRAELVSTSIERLGRLASERGLRDPGRPIASAEELEPRFGIRYLAPLDARATGLPASSVDFVTSTSTLEHIPEDDLVPLLAECRRLLRRDGAVSSRIDLSDHFSHFDHSLSPYNFLRYSDRRWSLVNSNLLHQNRLRRPDYVSAFERAGLSVVAEKPWRPNAALPEDIDERFRGYEPDDLAVVGLRIVAVPSPDALEQPENVVG
;
A
#
# COMPACT_ATOMS: atom_id res chain seq x y z
N MET A 1 19.16 10.75 -17.19
CA MET A 1 19.20 12.08 -16.51
C MET A 1 17.82 12.66 -16.18
N ARG A 2 16.74 12.25 -16.86
CA ARG A 2 15.36 12.75 -16.58
C ARG A 2 14.90 12.46 -15.15
N TRP A 3 15.23 11.32 -14.61
CA TRP A 3 14.86 10.92 -13.25
C TRP A 3 15.49 11.79 -12.16
N LEU A 4 16.78 12.20 -12.31
CA LEU A 4 17.43 13.11 -11.35
C LEU A 4 16.72 14.47 -11.28
N ALA A 5 16.34 15.05 -12.43
CA ALA A 5 15.59 16.30 -12.45
C ALA A 5 14.25 16.18 -11.72
N LYS A 6 13.53 15.06 -11.92
CA LYS A 6 12.29 14.76 -11.20
C LYS A 6 12.55 14.61 -9.69
N ALA A 7 13.59 13.87 -9.30
CA ALA A 7 13.95 13.65 -7.90
C ALA A 7 14.27 14.98 -7.19
N PHE A 8 15.09 15.83 -7.80
CA PHE A 8 15.40 17.15 -7.26
C PHE A 8 14.17 18.05 -7.15
N LEU A 9 13.29 18.05 -8.17
CA LEU A 9 12.03 18.81 -8.13
C LEU A 9 11.15 18.32 -6.97
N GLN A 10 10.96 17.01 -6.82
CA GLN A 10 10.16 16.44 -5.74
C GLN A 10 10.78 16.73 -4.36
N LYS A 11 12.11 16.66 -4.25
CA LYS A 11 12.80 17.02 -3.01
C LYS A 11 12.64 18.49 -2.66
N SER A 12 12.75 19.39 -3.63
CA SER A 12 12.53 20.82 -3.43
C SER A 12 11.08 21.10 -3.00
N LEU A 13 10.10 20.45 -3.65
CA LEU A 13 8.69 20.55 -3.27
C LEU A 13 8.43 20.00 -1.86
N SER A 14 9.10 18.91 -1.46
CA SER A 14 8.93 18.30 -0.14
C SER A 14 9.41 19.20 1.01
N ALA A 15 10.28 20.17 0.74
CA ALA A 15 10.75 21.16 1.72
C ALA A 15 9.78 22.33 1.91
N LEU A 16 8.75 22.46 1.06
CA LEU A 16 7.78 23.55 1.13
C LEU A 16 6.57 23.19 2.01
N PRO A 17 6.01 24.12 2.78
CA PRO A 17 4.86 23.86 3.67
C PRO A 17 3.62 23.30 2.96
N GLN A 18 3.47 23.55 1.65
CA GLN A 18 2.37 23.05 0.82
C GLN A 18 2.86 22.16 -0.33
N GLY A 19 4.02 21.52 -0.16
CA GLY A 19 4.68 20.77 -1.23
C GLY A 19 3.83 19.63 -1.80
N GLU A 20 3.00 18.98 -0.99
CA GLU A 20 2.07 17.95 -1.47
C GLU A 20 0.99 18.52 -2.38
N ARG A 21 0.40 19.66 -1.99
CA ARG A 21 -0.59 20.35 -2.81
C ARG A 21 0.02 20.78 -4.14
N ALA A 22 1.24 21.33 -4.10
CA ALA A 22 1.97 21.71 -5.30
C ALA A 22 2.28 20.50 -6.17
N ASN A 23 2.73 19.39 -5.59
CA ASN A 23 2.97 18.12 -6.29
C ASN A 23 1.68 17.56 -6.91
N TYR A 24 0.56 17.59 -6.19
CA TYR A 24 -0.75 17.20 -6.74
C TYR A 24 -1.13 18.04 -7.95
N LEU A 25 -1.07 19.39 -7.84
CA LEU A 25 -1.40 20.30 -8.94
C LEU A 25 -0.48 20.09 -10.15
N LEU A 26 0.82 19.86 -9.91
CA LEU A 26 1.79 19.53 -10.96
C LEU A 26 1.39 18.23 -11.68
N GLN A 27 1.05 17.18 -10.93
CA GLN A 27 0.64 15.90 -11.50
C GLN A 27 -0.71 16.00 -12.23
N ARG A 28 -1.62 16.80 -11.74
CA ARG A 28 -2.96 16.99 -12.32
C ARG A 28 -2.96 17.83 -13.58
N HIS A 29 -2.24 18.96 -13.57
CA HIS A 29 -2.39 20.01 -14.58
C HIS A 29 -1.18 20.18 -15.49
N VAL A 30 0.01 19.73 -15.09
CA VAL A 30 1.24 19.91 -15.85
C VAL A 30 1.71 18.59 -16.47
N THR A 31 1.87 17.55 -15.66
CA THR A 31 2.36 16.26 -16.16
C THR A 31 1.23 15.34 -16.61
N HIS A 32 -0.02 15.67 -16.29
CA HIS A 32 -1.23 14.87 -16.60
C HIS A 32 -1.10 13.39 -16.17
N SER A 33 -0.32 13.14 -15.11
CA SER A 33 -0.16 11.81 -14.55
C SER A 33 -1.33 11.39 -13.65
N LEU A 34 -2.22 12.34 -13.30
CA LEU A 34 -3.47 12.14 -12.57
C LEU A 34 -4.68 12.64 -13.39
N PRO A 35 -5.78 11.84 -13.44
CA PRO A 35 -5.84 10.44 -13.03
C PRO A 35 -4.92 9.59 -13.91
N GLY A 36 -4.31 8.54 -13.34
CA GLY A 36 -3.47 7.61 -14.10
C GLY A 36 -4.26 6.90 -15.22
N PRO A 37 -3.61 6.14 -16.10
CA PRO A 37 -4.27 5.49 -17.24
C PRO A 37 -5.25 4.39 -16.80
N GLU A 38 -6.24 4.07 -17.64
CA GLU A 38 -7.23 3.00 -17.43
C GLU A 38 -6.56 1.65 -17.08
N ALA A 39 -5.49 1.29 -17.79
CA ALA A 39 -4.73 0.07 -17.49
C ALA A 39 -4.15 0.06 -16.06
N GLY A 40 -3.82 1.23 -15.51
CA GLY A 40 -3.40 1.37 -14.10
C GLY A 40 -4.54 1.06 -13.14
N PHE A 41 -5.75 1.53 -13.42
CA PHE A 41 -6.93 1.20 -12.65
C PHE A 41 -7.22 -0.32 -12.69
N ARG A 42 -7.24 -0.93 -13.88
CA ARG A 42 -7.45 -2.38 -14.04
C ARG A 42 -6.42 -3.20 -13.23
N ARG A 43 -5.15 -2.79 -13.23
CA ARG A 43 -4.14 -3.46 -12.38
C ARG A 43 -4.44 -3.34 -10.88
N ARG A 44 -4.96 -2.19 -10.42
CA ARG A 44 -5.38 -2.02 -9.00
C ARG A 44 -6.61 -2.85 -8.67
N PHE A 45 -7.55 -2.97 -9.58
CA PHE A 45 -8.68 -3.90 -9.44
C PHE A 45 -8.19 -5.36 -9.27
N GLU A 46 -7.26 -5.81 -10.10
CA GLU A 46 -6.71 -7.16 -9.95
C GLU A 46 -5.96 -7.35 -8.61
N ARG A 47 -5.33 -6.29 -8.09
CA ARG A 47 -4.73 -6.33 -6.74
C ARG A 47 -5.80 -6.47 -5.66
N ALA A 48 -6.89 -5.73 -5.74
CA ALA A 48 -8.04 -5.86 -4.84
C ALA A 48 -8.64 -7.28 -4.89
N ALA A 49 -8.81 -7.84 -6.10
CA ALA A 49 -9.28 -9.22 -6.26
C ALA A 49 -8.36 -10.23 -5.56
N ARG A 50 -7.02 -9.99 -5.58
CA ARG A 50 -6.07 -10.83 -4.86
C ARG A 50 -6.14 -10.68 -3.33
N HIS A 51 -6.51 -9.52 -2.81
CA HIS A 51 -6.79 -9.36 -1.39
C HIS A 51 -8.07 -10.10 -0.98
N VAL A 52 -9.13 -10.02 -1.78
CA VAL A 52 -10.38 -10.77 -1.54
C VAL A 52 -10.14 -12.29 -1.63
N GLU A 53 -9.33 -12.75 -2.60
CA GLU A 53 -8.89 -14.15 -2.69
C GLU A 53 -8.11 -14.58 -1.44
N ALA A 54 -7.20 -13.73 -0.95
CA ALA A 54 -6.43 -14.01 0.27
C ALA A 54 -7.33 -14.06 1.51
N TYR A 55 -8.36 -13.21 1.59
CA TYR A 55 -9.39 -13.29 2.64
C TYR A 55 -10.11 -14.64 2.62
N ALA A 56 -10.54 -15.11 1.45
CA ALA A 56 -11.25 -16.38 1.31
C ALA A 56 -10.41 -17.59 1.73
N HIS A 57 -9.07 -17.51 1.64
CA HIS A 57 -8.17 -18.62 1.98
C HIS A 57 -7.57 -18.54 3.38
N HIS A 58 -7.42 -17.36 3.95
CA HIS A 58 -6.64 -17.12 5.17
C HIS A 58 -7.38 -16.24 6.19
N GLY A 59 -8.51 -15.62 5.82
CA GLY A 59 -9.35 -14.85 6.73
C GLY A 59 -10.24 -15.74 7.59
N PRO A 60 -11.02 -15.14 8.52
CA PRO A 60 -11.97 -15.86 9.35
C PRO A 60 -13.08 -16.50 8.52
N ASP A 61 -13.70 -17.55 9.07
CA ASP A 61 -14.92 -18.16 8.51
C ASP A 61 -16.12 -17.21 8.73
N ARG A 62 -16.13 -16.14 7.97
CA ARG A 62 -17.13 -15.08 7.99
C ARG A 62 -17.47 -14.66 6.56
N PRO A 63 -18.76 -14.46 6.23
CA PRO A 63 -19.15 -13.94 4.92
C PRO A 63 -18.45 -12.62 4.60
N LEU A 64 -17.99 -12.45 3.37
CA LEU A 64 -17.23 -11.28 2.93
C LEU A 64 -17.98 -9.96 3.19
N GLY A 65 -19.31 -9.93 3.01
CA GLY A 65 -20.15 -8.75 3.28
C GLY A 65 -20.29 -8.41 4.76
N GLU A 66 -19.98 -9.35 5.66
CA GLU A 66 -19.98 -9.11 7.12
C GLU A 66 -18.60 -8.77 7.67
N ALA A 67 -17.56 -9.01 6.89
CA ALA A 67 -16.18 -8.77 7.30
C ALA A 67 -15.85 -7.29 7.33
N ILE A 68 -15.03 -6.89 8.29
CA ILE A 68 -14.48 -5.54 8.42
C ILE A 68 -13.06 -5.55 7.88
N PHE A 69 -12.85 -4.88 6.74
CA PHE A 69 -11.54 -4.67 6.17
C PHE A 69 -10.92 -3.37 6.71
N TYR A 70 -9.64 -3.39 6.93
CA TYR A 70 -8.85 -2.22 7.29
C TYR A 70 -7.74 -2.03 6.27
N GLU A 71 -7.56 -0.81 5.76
CA GLU A 71 -6.45 -0.46 4.85
C GLU A 71 -5.79 0.84 5.32
N PHE A 72 -4.47 0.92 5.22
CA PHE A 72 -3.71 2.14 5.43
C PHE A 72 -2.99 2.56 4.15
N GLY A 73 -2.96 3.87 3.89
CA GLY A 73 -2.31 4.41 2.70
C GLY A 73 -3.04 4.09 1.40
N ALA A 74 -4.38 4.21 1.38
CA ALA A 74 -5.21 3.86 0.21
C ALA A 74 -5.05 4.81 -0.98
N GLY A 75 -4.32 5.92 -0.82
CA GLY A 75 -4.04 6.88 -1.87
C GLY A 75 -5.19 7.84 -2.15
N TRP A 76 -5.07 8.58 -3.27
CA TRP A 76 -5.94 9.72 -3.56
C TRP A 76 -7.28 9.36 -4.20
N ASP A 77 -7.36 8.20 -4.85
CA ASP A 77 -8.48 7.80 -5.73
C ASP A 77 -9.27 6.59 -5.23
N LEU A 78 -8.87 6.00 -4.10
CA LEU A 78 -9.49 4.84 -3.45
C LEU A 78 -9.80 3.67 -4.41
N ALA A 79 -8.98 3.48 -5.45
CA ALA A 79 -9.24 2.47 -6.47
C ALA A 79 -9.28 1.03 -5.90
N VAL A 80 -8.45 0.70 -4.90
CA VAL A 80 -8.44 -0.62 -4.25
C VAL A 80 -9.66 -0.79 -3.35
N PRO A 81 -9.96 0.12 -2.40
CA PRO A 81 -11.17 0.01 -1.57
C PRO A 81 -12.47 -0.08 -2.38
N LEU A 82 -12.64 0.76 -3.41
CA LEU A 82 -13.81 0.70 -4.29
C LEU A 82 -13.91 -0.64 -5.04
N SER A 83 -12.76 -1.19 -5.45
CA SER A 83 -12.71 -2.51 -6.10
C SER A 83 -13.06 -3.63 -5.12
N CYS A 84 -12.61 -3.56 -3.87
CA CYS A 84 -13.00 -4.49 -2.81
C CYS A 84 -14.52 -4.45 -2.57
N TRP A 85 -15.10 -3.24 -2.55
CA TRP A 85 -16.55 -3.07 -2.44
C TRP A 85 -17.31 -3.73 -3.61
N ALA A 86 -16.86 -3.53 -4.84
CA ALA A 86 -17.48 -4.16 -6.01
C ALA A 86 -17.39 -5.69 -6.00
N LEU A 87 -16.39 -6.22 -5.29
CA LEU A 87 -16.17 -7.66 -5.09
C LEU A 87 -16.93 -8.22 -3.88
N GLY A 88 -17.69 -7.39 -3.13
CA GLY A 88 -18.57 -7.82 -2.05
C GLY A 88 -18.13 -7.42 -0.63
N VAL A 89 -17.08 -6.65 -0.45
CA VAL A 89 -16.69 -6.10 0.86
C VAL A 89 -17.60 -4.91 1.19
N GLU A 90 -18.39 -5.00 2.27
CA GLU A 90 -19.36 -3.95 2.61
C GLU A 90 -18.91 -3.01 3.73
N ARG A 91 -17.87 -3.37 4.48
CA ARG A 91 -17.36 -2.57 5.61
C ARG A 91 -15.86 -2.42 5.55
N GLN A 92 -15.41 -1.17 5.39
CA GLN A 92 -14.00 -0.85 5.26
C GLN A 92 -13.64 0.36 6.13
N VAL A 93 -12.54 0.27 6.86
CA VAL A 93 -11.93 1.39 7.60
C VAL A 93 -10.62 1.74 6.91
N ILE A 94 -10.53 2.94 6.37
CA ILE A 94 -9.36 3.42 5.64
C ILE A 94 -8.67 4.51 6.46
N VAL A 95 -7.36 4.34 6.68
CA VAL A 95 -6.56 5.27 7.47
C VAL A 95 -5.44 5.85 6.62
N ASP A 96 -5.34 7.17 6.62
CA ASP A 96 -4.24 7.90 5.99
C ASP A 96 -3.63 8.92 6.98
N LEU A 97 -2.30 9.02 6.99
CA LEU A 97 -1.57 10.00 7.79
C LEU A 97 -1.96 11.45 7.44
N ARG A 98 -2.44 11.67 6.23
CA ARG A 98 -2.88 12.96 5.68
C ARG A 98 -4.18 12.81 4.91
N PRO A 99 -5.03 13.86 4.83
CA PRO A 99 -6.29 13.81 4.08
C PRO A 99 -6.04 13.84 2.57
N ASN A 100 -5.61 12.72 2.02
CA ASN A 100 -5.18 12.58 0.63
C ASN A 100 -6.33 12.40 -0.35
N VAL A 101 -7.46 11.85 0.06
CA VAL A 101 -8.61 11.55 -0.81
C VAL A 101 -9.08 12.80 -1.56
N ARG A 102 -9.29 12.64 -2.88
CA ARG A 102 -9.80 13.69 -3.79
C ARG A 102 -11.07 13.19 -4.48
N ALA A 103 -12.20 13.86 -4.21
CA ALA A 103 -13.52 13.45 -4.72
C ALA A 103 -13.52 13.29 -6.25
N GLU A 104 -12.81 14.17 -6.98
CA GLU A 104 -12.70 14.08 -8.44
C GLU A 104 -11.90 12.87 -8.93
N LEU A 105 -10.89 12.41 -8.18
CA LEU A 105 -10.14 11.19 -8.53
C LEU A 105 -10.93 9.93 -8.14
N VAL A 106 -11.61 9.96 -7.01
CA VAL A 106 -12.54 8.90 -6.58
C VAL A 106 -13.66 8.76 -7.61
N SER A 107 -14.23 9.86 -8.08
CA SER A 107 -15.26 9.88 -9.13
C SER A 107 -14.76 9.23 -10.42
N THR A 108 -13.52 9.52 -10.82
CA THR A 108 -12.88 8.85 -11.96
C THR A 108 -12.75 7.33 -11.72
N SER A 109 -12.41 6.92 -10.50
CA SER A 109 -12.35 5.49 -10.14
C SER A 109 -13.72 4.84 -10.18
N ILE A 110 -14.77 5.52 -9.70
CA ILE A 110 -16.16 5.05 -9.79
C ILE A 110 -16.61 4.85 -11.24
N GLU A 111 -16.34 5.81 -12.14
CA GLU A 111 -16.67 5.69 -13.56
C GLU A 111 -15.96 4.51 -14.23
N ARG A 112 -14.68 4.32 -13.92
CA ARG A 112 -13.89 3.18 -14.44
C ARG A 112 -14.39 1.86 -13.88
N LEU A 113 -14.73 1.83 -12.59
CA LEU A 113 -15.32 0.67 -11.95
C LEU A 113 -16.68 0.30 -12.56
N GLY A 114 -17.55 1.29 -12.86
CA GLY A 114 -18.83 1.08 -13.53
C GLY A 114 -18.68 0.40 -14.89
N ARG A 115 -17.71 0.85 -15.71
CA ARG A 115 -17.38 0.17 -16.97
C ARG A 115 -16.93 -1.28 -16.76
N LEU A 116 -16.02 -1.49 -15.81
CA LEU A 116 -15.49 -2.82 -15.49
C LEU A 116 -16.57 -3.72 -14.88
N ALA A 117 -17.46 -3.16 -14.06
CA ALA A 117 -18.58 -3.87 -13.46
C ALA A 117 -19.53 -4.40 -14.53
N SER A 118 -19.87 -3.57 -15.52
CA SER A 118 -20.69 -4.00 -16.68
C SER A 118 -20.01 -5.10 -17.49
N GLU A 119 -18.69 -5.04 -17.68
CA GLU A 119 -17.93 -6.07 -18.41
C GLU A 119 -17.88 -7.42 -17.67
N ARG A 120 -17.89 -7.41 -16.34
CA ARG A 120 -17.62 -8.59 -15.50
C ARG A 120 -18.80 -9.06 -14.65
N GLY A 121 -19.95 -8.42 -14.75
CA GLY A 121 -21.14 -8.73 -13.94
C GLY A 121 -20.94 -8.45 -12.44
N LEU A 122 -20.20 -7.38 -12.11
CA LEU A 122 -19.94 -6.96 -10.74
C LEU A 122 -20.99 -5.92 -10.27
N ARG A 123 -20.92 -5.58 -8.99
CA ARG A 123 -21.78 -4.54 -8.39
C ARG A 123 -21.53 -3.18 -9.05
N ASP A 124 -22.58 -2.53 -9.54
CA ASP A 124 -22.50 -1.21 -10.15
C ASP A 124 -22.29 -0.13 -9.06
N PRO A 125 -21.21 0.67 -9.14
CA PRO A 125 -20.95 1.74 -8.18
C PRO A 125 -21.87 2.96 -8.36
N GLY A 126 -22.62 3.03 -9.45
CA GLY A 126 -23.54 4.13 -9.76
C GLY A 126 -22.82 5.43 -10.13
N ARG A 127 -23.43 6.58 -9.77
CA ARG A 127 -22.93 7.90 -10.13
C ARG A 127 -21.62 8.29 -9.41
N PRO A 128 -20.83 9.24 -9.95
CA PRO A 128 -19.74 9.92 -9.23
C PRO A 128 -20.16 10.49 -7.86
N ILE A 129 -19.20 10.72 -6.97
CA ILE A 129 -19.43 11.38 -5.67
C ILE A 129 -19.16 12.88 -5.78
N ALA A 130 -19.86 13.68 -4.97
CA ALA A 130 -19.58 15.11 -4.84
C ALA A 130 -18.54 15.39 -3.75
N SER A 131 -18.49 14.55 -2.71
CA SER A 131 -17.58 14.74 -1.57
C SER A 131 -17.24 13.39 -0.91
N ALA A 132 -16.25 13.40 -0.02
CA ALA A 132 -15.82 12.20 0.71
C ALA A 132 -16.88 11.70 1.71
N GLU A 133 -17.81 12.51 2.15
CA GLU A 133 -18.91 12.14 3.05
C GLU A 133 -19.86 11.10 2.43
N GLU A 134 -19.87 10.97 1.11
CA GLU A 134 -20.64 9.94 0.42
C GLU A 134 -20.02 8.54 0.48
N LEU A 135 -18.74 8.41 0.89
CA LEU A 135 -18.02 7.14 0.87
C LEU A 135 -18.64 6.10 1.80
N GLU A 136 -18.94 6.48 3.04
CA GLU A 136 -19.49 5.55 4.03
C GLU A 136 -20.90 5.11 3.70
N PRO A 137 -21.88 6.01 3.43
CA PRO A 137 -23.26 5.60 3.14
C PRO A 137 -23.42 4.83 1.83
N ARG A 138 -22.51 5.01 0.85
CA ARG A 138 -22.64 4.35 -0.46
C ARG A 138 -21.79 3.09 -0.60
N PHE A 139 -20.59 3.10 -0.01
CA PHE A 139 -19.58 2.06 -0.23
C PHE A 139 -19.12 1.39 1.07
N GLY A 140 -19.71 1.79 2.23
CA GLY A 140 -19.26 1.30 3.53
C GLY A 140 -17.79 1.64 3.85
N ILE A 141 -17.24 2.67 3.21
CA ILE A 141 -15.85 3.11 3.37
C ILE A 141 -15.81 4.26 4.39
N ARG A 142 -15.42 3.96 5.61
CA ARG A 142 -15.13 4.93 6.65
C ARG A 142 -13.71 5.44 6.49
N TYR A 143 -13.54 6.67 6.00
CA TYR A 143 -12.24 7.30 5.79
C TYR A 143 -11.82 8.14 6.99
N LEU A 144 -10.68 7.82 7.59
CA LEU A 144 -10.12 8.47 8.78
C LEU A 144 -8.76 9.10 8.43
N ALA A 145 -8.73 10.42 8.32
CA ALA A 145 -7.52 11.19 8.07
C ALA A 145 -7.68 12.64 8.61
N PRO A 146 -6.65 13.24 9.21
CA PRO A 146 -5.33 12.67 9.46
C PRO A 146 -5.34 11.66 10.62
N LEU A 147 -4.76 10.46 10.42
CA LEU A 147 -4.61 9.46 11.46
C LEU A 147 -3.35 8.62 11.22
N ASP A 148 -2.55 8.43 12.29
CA ASP A 148 -1.34 7.62 12.20
C ASP A 148 -1.67 6.12 12.32
N ALA A 149 -1.33 5.36 11.29
CA ALA A 149 -1.57 3.92 11.26
C ALA A 149 -0.72 3.11 12.26
N ARG A 150 0.26 3.75 12.91
CA ARG A 150 1.06 3.14 13.99
C ARG A 150 0.37 3.21 15.36
N ALA A 151 -0.63 4.09 15.52
CA ALA A 151 -1.37 4.29 16.76
C ALA A 151 -2.77 4.85 16.45
N THR A 152 -3.65 4.01 15.93
CA THR A 152 -4.95 4.43 15.42
C THR A 152 -5.96 4.82 16.50
N GLY A 153 -5.80 4.31 17.73
CA GLY A 153 -6.80 4.43 18.79
C GLY A 153 -8.09 3.64 18.51
N LEU A 154 -8.17 2.87 17.43
CA LEU A 154 -9.30 1.99 17.17
C LEU A 154 -9.31 0.80 18.14
N PRO A 155 -10.48 0.21 18.44
CA PRO A 155 -10.56 -0.93 19.35
C PRO A 155 -9.69 -2.11 18.90
N ALA A 156 -9.05 -2.80 19.85
CA ALA A 156 -8.35 -4.05 19.57
C ALA A 156 -9.34 -5.11 19.07
N SER A 157 -8.86 -6.06 18.28
CA SER A 157 -9.66 -7.18 17.76
C SER A 157 -10.97 -6.73 17.07
N SER A 158 -10.92 -5.58 16.36
CA SER A 158 -12.08 -4.95 15.75
C SER A 158 -12.17 -5.17 14.24
N VAL A 159 -11.11 -5.68 13.59
CA VAL A 159 -11.07 -5.93 12.15
C VAL A 159 -10.82 -7.40 11.83
N ASP A 160 -11.36 -7.85 10.70
CA ASP A 160 -11.23 -9.23 10.23
C ASP A 160 -10.03 -9.39 9.27
N PHE A 161 -9.74 -8.34 8.51
CA PHE A 161 -8.72 -8.41 7.47
C PHE A 161 -8.04 -7.06 7.25
N VAL A 162 -6.71 -7.07 7.20
CA VAL A 162 -5.89 -5.90 6.89
C VAL A 162 -5.38 -6.00 5.47
N THR A 163 -5.52 -4.93 4.70
CA THR A 163 -4.95 -4.81 3.35
C THR A 163 -3.94 -3.68 3.27
N SER A 164 -2.94 -3.86 2.41
CA SER A 164 -1.98 -2.81 2.06
C SER A 164 -1.48 -3.01 0.64
N THR A 165 -1.58 -1.96 -0.18
CA THR A 165 -1.24 -2.04 -1.59
C THR A 165 -0.22 -0.97 -1.97
N SER A 166 1.03 -1.35 -2.15
CA SER A 166 2.13 -0.44 -2.52
C SER A 166 2.26 0.74 -1.55
N THR A 167 2.30 0.44 -0.25
CA THR A 167 2.42 1.42 0.83
C THR A 167 3.64 1.14 1.70
N LEU A 168 3.93 -0.14 2.04
CA LEU A 168 5.00 -0.49 2.96
C LEU A 168 6.39 -0.06 2.47
N GLU A 169 6.60 0.00 1.17
CA GLU A 169 7.84 0.50 0.56
C GLU A 169 8.06 2.00 0.77
N HIS A 170 7.01 2.73 1.14
CA HIS A 170 7.05 4.16 1.45
C HIS A 170 7.15 4.47 2.95
N ILE A 171 7.06 3.46 3.80
CA ILE A 171 7.19 3.60 5.25
C ILE A 171 8.68 3.56 5.64
N PRO A 172 9.17 4.48 6.49
CA PRO A 172 10.51 4.37 7.06
C PRO A 172 10.72 3.02 7.75
N GLU A 173 11.94 2.48 7.65
CA GLU A 173 12.26 1.14 8.19
C GLU A 173 11.91 1.01 9.67
N ASP A 174 12.23 2.02 10.49
CA ASP A 174 11.94 2.05 11.93
C ASP A 174 10.44 2.07 12.26
N ASP A 175 9.61 2.52 11.32
CA ASP A 175 8.16 2.63 11.49
C ASP A 175 7.40 1.36 11.07
N LEU A 176 8.04 0.42 10.37
CA LEU A 176 7.37 -0.78 9.84
C LEU A 176 6.87 -1.69 10.96
N VAL A 177 7.73 -2.01 11.93
CA VAL A 177 7.33 -2.90 13.04
C VAL A 177 6.25 -2.28 13.90
N PRO A 178 6.33 -1.00 14.34
CA PRO A 178 5.23 -0.34 15.05
C PRO A 178 3.91 -0.35 14.27
N LEU A 179 3.95 -0.10 12.96
CA LEU A 179 2.76 -0.10 12.10
C LEU A 179 2.14 -1.51 12.00
N LEU A 180 2.96 -2.53 11.77
CA LEU A 180 2.49 -3.91 11.68
C LEU A 180 2.00 -4.44 13.03
N ALA A 181 2.60 -4.01 14.15
CA ALA A 181 2.14 -4.33 15.50
C ALA A 181 0.75 -3.73 15.78
N GLU A 182 0.49 -2.51 15.31
CA GLU A 182 -0.85 -1.92 15.39
C GLU A 182 -1.85 -2.70 14.51
N CYS A 183 -1.47 -3.10 13.30
CA CYS A 183 -2.30 -4.00 12.47
C CYS A 183 -2.61 -5.30 13.23
N ARG A 184 -1.60 -5.90 13.89
CA ARG A 184 -1.76 -7.10 14.71
C ARG A 184 -2.74 -6.87 15.87
N ARG A 185 -2.67 -5.73 16.54
CA ARG A 185 -3.57 -5.36 17.64
C ARG A 185 -5.02 -5.22 17.18
N LEU A 186 -5.23 -4.62 16.01
CA LEU A 186 -6.55 -4.42 15.41
C LEU A 186 -7.20 -5.71 14.95
N LEU A 187 -6.39 -6.67 14.48
CA LEU A 187 -6.88 -7.95 13.97
C LEU A 187 -7.53 -8.80 15.07
N ARG A 188 -8.62 -9.45 14.71
CA ARG A 188 -9.15 -10.59 15.45
C ARG A 188 -8.15 -11.75 15.41
N ARG A 189 -8.31 -12.70 16.32
CA ARG A 189 -7.39 -13.86 16.46
C ARG A 189 -7.30 -14.70 15.17
N ASP A 190 -8.41 -14.82 14.47
CA ASP A 190 -8.59 -15.57 13.22
C ASP A 190 -8.44 -14.69 11.96
N GLY A 191 -8.12 -13.41 12.14
CA GLY A 191 -7.92 -12.47 11.05
C GLY A 191 -6.58 -12.64 10.34
N ALA A 192 -6.42 -11.94 9.19
CA ALA A 192 -5.18 -11.98 8.43
C ALA A 192 -4.79 -10.61 7.85
N VAL A 193 -3.51 -10.45 7.52
CA VAL A 193 -2.96 -9.32 6.77
C VAL A 193 -2.62 -9.77 5.36
N SER A 194 -3.00 -9.02 4.35
CA SER A 194 -2.57 -9.23 2.96
C SER A 194 -1.90 -7.96 2.44
N SER A 195 -0.63 -8.06 2.12
CA SER A 195 0.16 -6.93 1.63
C SER A 195 0.72 -7.18 0.24
N ARG A 196 0.65 -6.18 -0.63
CA ARG A 196 1.38 -6.13 -1.89
C ARG A 196 2.40 -5.01 -1.83
N ILE A 197 3.67 -5.35 -1.97
CA ILE A 197 4.84 -4.47 -1.82
C ILE A 197 5.53 -4.32 -3.16
N ASP A 198 5.90 -3.08 -3.53
CA ASP A 198 6.70 -2.78 -4.72
C ASP A 198 8.15 -2.60 -4.33
N LEU A 199 9.00 -3.54 -4.75
CA LEU A 199 10.43 -3.56 -4.45
C LEU A 199 11.29 -3.05 -5.63
N SER A 200 10.67 -2.45 -6.64
CA SER A 200 11.38 -1.87 -7.77
C SER A 200 11.79 -0.42 -7.51
N ASP A 201 12.79 0.06 -8.23
CA ASP A 201 13.12 1.49 -8.24
C ASP A 201 11.95 2.29 -8.85
N HIS A 202 11.31 3.15 -8.07
CA HIS A 202 10.16 3.92 -8.52
C HIS A 202 10.48 4.95 -9.60
N PHE A 203 11.74 5.38 -9.73
CA PHE A 203 12.16 6.22 -10.85
C PHE A 203 12.14 5.48 -12.17
N SER A 204 12.28 4.13 -12.17
CA SER A 204 12.16 3.31 -13.37
C SER A 204 10.75 3.32 -13.97
N HIS A 205 9.72 3.59 -13.17
CA HIS A 205 8.34 3.75 -13.66
C HIS A 205 8.15 5.03 -14.49
N PHE A 206 9.04 5.99 -14.30
CA PHE A 206 9.02 7.27 -15.02
C PHE A 206 10.06 7.33 -16.13
N ASP A 207 11.26 6.83 -15.88
CA ASP A 207 12.38 6.81 -16.82
C ASP A 207 12.67 5.35 -17.21
N HIS A 208 12.05 4.89 -18.30
CA HIS A 208 12.16 3.51 -18.77
C HIS A 208 13.56 3.10 -19.26
N SER A 209 14.52 4.04 -19.28
CA SER A 209 15.93 3.72 -19.48
C SER A 209 16.61 3.17 -18.22
N LEU A 210 15.95 3.27 -17.07
CA LEU A 210 16.45 2.74 -15.79
C LEU A 210 16.02 1.29 -15.61
N SER A 211 16.94 0.50 -15.05
CA SER A 211 16.63 -0.82 -14.52
C SER A 211 15.71 -0.71 -13.29
N PRO A 212 14.78 -1.66 -13.04
CA PRO A 212 14.02 -1.72 -11.80
C PRO A 212 14.91 -1.90 -10.57
N TYR A 213 16.18 -2.19 -10.75
CA TYR A 213 17.21 -2.36 -9.71
C TYR A 213 18.15 -1.17 -9.57
N ASN A 214 17.89 -0.05 -10.27
CA ASN A 214 18.83 1.07 -10.32
C ASN A 214 19.22 1.59 -8.93
N PHE A 215 18.31 1.60 -7.96
CA PHE A 215 18.59 2.08 -6.61
C PHE A 215 19.60 1.21 -5.83
N LEU A 216 19.82 -0.06 -6.24
CA LEU A 216 20.81 -0.94 -5.60
C LEU A 216 22.26 -0.47 -5.79
N ARG A 217 22.51 0.47 -6.70
CA ARG A 217 23.83 1.06 -7.01
C ARG A 217 24.21 2.20 -6.07
N TYR A 218 23.30 2.61 -5.18
CA TYR A 218 23.50 3.83 -4.38
C TYR A 218 23.56 3.51 -2.89
N SER A 219 24.61 4.04 -2.22
CA SER A 219 24.68 4.07 -0.77
C SER A 219 23.52 4.87 -0.17
N ASP A 220 23.22 4.68 1.13
CA ASP A 220 22.20 5.45 1.82
C ASP A 220 22.42 6.95 1.73
N ARG A 221 23.69 7.38 1.85
CA ARG A 221 24.07 8.79 1.72
C ARG A 221 23.75 9.35 0.33
N ARG A 222 24.05 8.61 -0.75
CA ARG A 222 23.73 9.05 -2.11
C ARG A 222 22.23 9.01 -2.36
N TRP A 223 21.56 7.95 -1.91
CA TRP A 223 20.12 7.81 -2.07
C TRP A 223 19.35 8.90 -1.33
N SER A 224 19.78 9.28 -0.13
CA SER A 224 19.15 10.37 0.64
C SER A 224 19.13 11.71 -0.10
N LEU A 225 19.99 11.94 -1.09
CA LEU A 225 19.98 13.16 -1.90
C LEU A 225 18.78 13.22 -2.84
N VAL A 226 18.24 12.09 -3.26
CA VAL A 226 17.12 11.96 -4.21
C VAL A 226 15.85 11.45 -3.56
N ASN A 227 15.94 10.72 -2.47
CA ASN A 227 14.80 10.26 -1.68
C ASN A 227 14.13 11.45 -0.96
N SER A 228 12.83 11.63 -1.15
CA SER A 228 12.10 12.77 -0.61
C SER A 228 10.89 12.30 0.22
N ASN A 229 10.39 13.13 1.12
CA ASN A 229 9.18 12.82 1.90
C ASN A 229 7.92 12.70 1.03
N LEU A 230 7.94 13.21 -0.22
CA LEU A 230 6.84 13.06 -1.18
C LEU A 230 6.86 11.72 -1.92
N LEU A 231 8.02 11.09 -2.01
CA LEU A 231 8.22 9.80 -2.65
C LEU A 231 9.32 9.05 -1.90
N HIS A 232 9.10 8.83 -0.61
CA HIS A 232 10.03 8.02 0.20
C HIS A 232 10.04 6.59 -0.31
N GLN A 233 11.22 5.99 -0.42
CA GLN A 233 11.39 4.57 -0.71
C GLN A 233 12.46 4.00 0.22
N ASN A 234 12.08 3.02 1.04
CA ASN A 234 12.95 2.45 2.08
C ASN A 234 14.03 1.51 1.51
N ARG A 235 13.87 0.99 0.30
CA ARG A 235 14.78 0.09 -0.40
C ARG A 235 15.03 -1.26 0.29
N LEU A 236 14.15 -1.65 1.21
CA LEU A 236 14.20 -2.95 1.86
C LEU A 236 13.96 -4.07 0.87
N ARG A 237 14.46 -5.26 1.20
CA ARG A 237 14.31 -6.45 0.36
C ARG A 237 13.36 -7.45 1.02
N ARG A 238 13.05 -8.53 0.33
CA ARG A 238 12.11 -9.56 0.80
C ARG A 238 12.37 -10.03 2.24
N PRO A 239 13.61 -10.40 2.66
CA PRO A 239 13.86 -10.86 4.02
C PRO A 239 13.54 -9.83 5.10
N ASP A 240 13.76 -8.54 4.82
CA ASP A 240 13.49 -7.47 5.79
C ASP A 240 12.00 -7.35 6.08
N TYR A 241 11.15 -7.46 5.05
CA TYR A 241 9.70 -7.43 5.25
C TYR A 241 9.22 -8.67 5.99
N VAL A 242 9.69 -9.88 5.65
CA VAL A 242 9.36 -11.09 6.39
C VAL A 242 9.72 -10.93 7.87
N SER A 243 10.94 -10.48 8.16
CA SER A 243 11.40 -10.20 9.53
C SER A 243 10.55 -9.13 10.23
N ALA A 244 10.13 -8.08 9.52
CA ALA A 244 9.27 -7.03 10.11
C ALA A 244 7.89 -7.58 10.51
N PHE A 245 7.28 -8.43 9.69
CA PHE A 245 6.03 -9.11 10.03
C PHE A 245 6.20 -10.01 11.28
N GLU A 246 7.23 -10.84 11.30
CA GLU A 246 7.51 -11.75 12.41
C GLU A 246 7.77 -10.99 13.72
N ARG A 247 8.58 -9.93 13.68
CA ARG A 247 8.86 -9.06 14.83
C ARG A 247 7.61 -8.32 15.34
N ALA A 248 6.63 -8.10 14.47
CA ALA A 248 5.33 -7.52 14.84
C ALA A 248 4.34 -8.55 15.42
N GLY A 249 4.73 -9.82 15.57
CA GLY A 249 3.86 -10.90 16.05
C GLY A 249 2.89 -11.42 15.00
N LEU A 250 3.30 -11.37 13.73
CA LEU A 250 2.56 -11.85 12.56
C LEU A 250 3.36 -12.97 11.87
N SER A 251 2.83 -14.19 11.82
CA SER A 251 3.45 -15.31 11.11
C SER A 251 3.12 -15.25 9.62
N VAL A 252 4.13 -15.22 8.77
CA VAL A 252 3.95 -15.27 7.31
C VAL A 252 3.52 -16.67 6.90
N VAL A 253 2.30 -16.80 6.37
CA VAL A 253 1.71 -18.09 5.95
C VAL A 253 1.71 -18.29 4.44
N ALA A 254 1.84 -17.22 3.67
CA ALA A 254 2.01 -17.29 2.22
C ALA A 254 2.83 -16.09 1.72
N GLU A 255 3.71 -16.35 0.76
CA GLU A 255 4.41 -15.30 0.03
C GLU A 255 4.51 -15.62 -1.46
N LYS A 256 4.48 -14.58 -2.27
CA LYS A 256 4.65 -14.70 -3.71
C LYS A 256 5.57 -13.60 -4.22
N PRO A 257 6.87 -13.86 -4.33
CA PRO A 257 7.82 -12.95 -4.95
C PRO A 257 7.64 -12.95 -6.48
N TRP A 258 7.87 -11.78 -7.08
CA TRP A 258 7.94 -11.63 -8.53
C TRP A 258 9.29 -11.07 -8.95
N ARG A 259 9.89 -11.67 -9.98
CA ARG A 259 11.17 -11.31 -10.56
C ARG A 259 10.98 -11.10 -12.08
N PRO A 260 11.33 -9.93 -12.63
CA PRO A 260 11.35 -9.75 -14.07
C PRO A 260 12.56 -10.45 -14.68
N ASN A 261 12.51 -10.70 -15.97
CA ASN A 261 13.67 -11.17 -16.74
C ASN A 261 14.61 -9.97 -17.02
N ALA A 262 15.29 -9.49 -15.97
CA ALA A 262 16.25 -8.39 -16.05
C ALA A 262 17.46 -8.70 -15.16
N ALA A 263 18.65 -8.39 -15.64
CA ALA A 263 19.87 -8.61 -14.89
C ALA A 263 20.02 -7.60 -13.74
N LEU A 264 20.55 -8.07 -12.62
CA LEU A 264 21.03 -7.20 -11.55
C LEU A 264 22.20 -6.32 -12.06
N PRO A 265 22.37 -5.11 -11.52
CA PRO A 265 23.54 -4.29 -11.83
C PRO A 265 24.82 -4.94 -11.34
N GLU A 266 25.93 -4.76 -12.08
CA GLU A 266 27.25 -5.26 -11.66
C GLU A 266 27.80 -4.49 -10.45
N ASP A 267 27.46 -3.20 -10.35
CA ASP A 267 27.93 -2.25 -9.34
C ASP A 267 26.96 -2.10 -8.17
N ILE A 268 26.59 -3.22 -7.52
CA ILE A 268 25.75 -3.21 -6.33
C ILE A 268 26.49 -2.60 -5.15
N ASP A 269 25.85 -1.64 -4.47
CA ASP A 269 26.42 -0.97 -3.28
C ASP A 269 26.60 -1.96 -2.11
N GLU A 270 27.58 -1.66 -1.28
CA GLU A 270 27.94 -2.48 -0.11
C GLU A 270 26.76 -2.77 0.82
N ARG A 271 25.84 -1.83 0.97
CA ARG A 271 24.59 -2.02 1.73
C ARG A 271 23.84 -3.30 1.37
N PHE A 272 23.88 -3.70 0.11
CA PHE A 272 23.08 -4.82 -0.40
C PHE A 272 23.86 -6.13 -0.54
N ARG A 273 25.16 -6.15 -0.24
CA ARG A 273 26.02 -7.34 -0.42
C ARG A 273 25.67 -8.50 0.52
N GLY A 274 24.92 -8.23 1.60
CA GLY A 274 24.48 -9.26 2.54
C GLY A 274 23.23 -10.03 2.12
N TYR A 275 22.56 -9.60 1.03
CA TYR A 275 21.38 -10.29 0.52
C TYR A 275 21.75 -11.33 -0.53
N GLU A 276 21.00 -12.44 -0.56
CA GLU A 276 21.11 -13.41 -1.63
C GLU A 276 20.68 -12.78 -2.98
N PRO A 277 21.33 -13.14 -4.10
CA PRO A 277 20.98 -12.61 -5.43
C PRO A 277 19.51 -12.77 -5.78
N ASP A 278 18.91 -13.88 -5.37
CA ASP A 278 17.49 -14.18 -5.57
C ASP A 278 16.57 -13.20 -4.84
N ASP A 279 16.94 -12.74 -3.66
CA ASP A 279 16.20 -11.73 -2.89
C ASP A 279 16.38 -10.32 -3.47
N LEU A 280 17.57 -10.00 -3.97
CA LEU A 280 17.81 -8.75 -4.71
C LEU A 280 17.03 -8.67 -6.00
N ALA A 281 16.82 -9.79 -6.68
CA ALA A 281 16.07 -9.86 -7.94
C ALA A 281 14.55 -9.71 -7.78
N VAL A 282 14.02 -9.75 -6.56
CA VAL A 282 12.58 -9.54 -6.30
C VAL A 282 12.23 -8.06 -6.49
N VAL A 283 11.29 -7.76 -7.38
CA VAL A 283 10.78 -6.39 -7.62
C VAL A 283 9.32 -6.23 -7.21
N GLY A 284 8.68 -7.28 -6.77
CA GLY A 284 7.33 -7.24 -6.22
C GLY A 284 7.11 -8.42 -5.29
N LEU A 285 6.41 -8.19 -4.20
CA LEU A 285 6.17 -9.19 -3.18
C LEU A 285 4.72 -9.13 -2.73
N ARG A 286 4.06 -10.28 -2.63
CA ARG A 286 2.83 -10.42 -1.86
C ARG A 286 3.13 -11.24 -0.62
N ILE A 287 2.63 -10.77 0.52
CA ILE A 287 2.71 -11.46 1.80
C ILE A 287 1.28 -11.62 2.33
N VAL A 288 0.97 -12.81 2.83
CA VAL A 288 -0.17 -13.04 3.72
C VAL A 288 0.38 -13.50 5.06
N ALA A 289 -0.07 -12.86 6.13
CA ALA A 289 0.35 -13.16 7.49
C ALA A 289 -0.85 -13.22 8.44
N VAL A 290 -0.74 -14.05 9.47
CA VAL A 290 -1.77 -14.24 10.51
C VAL A 290 -1.16 -13.95 11.89
N PRO A 291 -1.97 -13.64 12.92
CA PRO A 291 -1.47 -13.49 14.27
C PRO A 291 -0.67 -14.72 14.73
N SER A 292 0.55 -14.51 15.22
CA SER A 292 1.40 -15.61 15.71
C SER A 292 0.79 -16.26 16.94
N PRO A 293 0.78 -17.61 17.05
CA PRO A 293 0.27 -18.32 18.22
C PRO A 293 0.91 -17.86 19.53
N ASP A 294 2.23 -17.71 19.55
CA ASP A 294 2.99 -17.30 20.73
C ASP A 294 2.65 -15.88 21.22
N ALA A 295 2.23 -15.01 20.32
CA ALA A 295 1.79 -13.65 20.64
C ALA A 295 0.35 -13.61 21.18
N LEU A 296 -0.40 -14.70 21.09
CA LEU A 296 -1.76 -14.82 21.60
C LEU A 296 -1.80 -15.20 23.10
N GLU A 297 -0.70 -15.73 23.65
CA GLU A 297 -0.59 -16.18 25.05
C GLU A 297 -0.09 -15.10 26.02
N GLN A 298 0.37 -13.94 25.52
CA GLN A 298 0.74 -12.83 26.40
C GLN A 298 -0.54 -12.14 26.89
N PRO A 299 -0.85 -12.17 28.22
CA PRO A 299 -1.97 -11.41 28.76
C PRO A 299 -1.72 -9.92 28.51
N GLU A 300 -2.77 -9.21 28.06
CA GLU A 300 -2.76 -7.76 28.00
C GLU A 300 -2.24 -7.22 29.33
N ASN A 301 -1.03 -6.64 29.32
CA ASN A 301 -0.58 -5.86 30.47
C ASN A 301 -1.54 -4.68 30.62
N VAL A 302 -2.51 -4.86 31.46
CA VAL A 302 -3.37 -3.79 31.98
C VAL A 302 -2.43 -2.83 32.71
N VAL A 303 -2.02 -1.78 32.01
CA VAL A 303 -1.40 -0.61 32.65
C VAL A 303 -2.52 0.08 33.40
N GLY A 304 -2.48 -0.09 34.72
CA GLY A 304 -3.37 0.58 35.69
C GLY A 304 -3.10 2.08 35.79
#